data_e8d53c6087771f0709f8539b74feca6f
#
_entry.id   e8d53c6087771f0709f8539b74feca6f
#
_cell.length_a   1.000
_cell.length_b   1.000
_cell.length_c   1.000
_cell.angle_alpha   90.00
_cell.angle_beta   90.00
_cell.angle_gamma   90.00
#
_symmetry.space_group_name_H-M   'P 1'
#
loop_
_entity.id
_entity.type
_entity.pdbx_description
1 polymer ?
#
loop_
_entity_poly.entity_id
_entity_poly.type
_entity_poly.pdbx_seq_one_letter_code
_entity_poly.pdbx_strand_id
1 'polypeptide(L)'
;MATSKPKKKTIRTIPQERARMLVQASTQRVENFEEVALGFELDDALNESERCLLCPDPACVAGCPVAIDIVGFIENITLGNYRRSYDILTDANLLPAICGRVCPQEDQC
;
A
#
# COMPACT_ATOMS: atom_id res chain seq x y z
N MET A 1 23.87 -24.45 -27.01
CA MET A 1 24.17 -23.38 -26.06
C MET A 1 23.22 -22.22 -26.32
N ALA A 2 22.20 -22.04 -25.50
CA ALA A 2 21.22 -20.97 -25.65
C ALA A 2 21.76 -19.73 -24.95
N THR A 3 22.16 -18.71 -25.73
CA THR A 3 22.55 -17.41 -25.22
C THR A 3 21.30 -16.65 -24.77
N SER A 4 21.04 -16.58 -23.47
CA SER A 4 20.00 -15.75 -22.93
C SER A 4 20.36 -14.26 -23.14
N LYS A 5 19.56 -13.56 -23.94
CA LYS A 5 19.68 -12.12 -24.11
C LYS A 5 19.45 -11.44 -22.74
N PRO A 6 20.27 -10.45 -22.35
CA PRO A 6 20.05 -9.72 -21.12
C PRO A 6 18.68 -9.01 -21.18
N LYS A 7 17.83 -9.27 -20.19
CA LYS A 7 16.55 -8.55 -20.05
C LYS A 7 16.88 -7.06 -19.88
N LYS A 8 16.37 -6.21 -20.78
CA LYS A 8 16.46 -4.77 -20.66
C LYS A 8 15.86 -4.37 -19.30
N LYS A 9 16.67 -3.78 -18.43
CA LYS A 9 16.24 -3.23 -17.16
C LYS A 9 15.32 -2.05 -17.49
N THR A 10 14.01 -2.25 -17.40
CA THR A 10 13.05 -1.15 -17.57
C THR A 10 13.26 -0.20 -16.39
N ILE A 11 13.62 1.04 -16.68
CA ILE A 11 13.74 2.08 -15.65
C ILE A 11 12.31 2.34 -15.17
N ARG A 12 12.04 1.98 -13.90
CA ARG A 12 10.76 2.23 -13.24
C ARG A 12 10.65 3.72 -12.95
N THR A 13 9.61 4.37 -13.47
CA THR A 13 9.29 5.75 -13.11
C THR A 13 8.44 5.73 -11.84
N ILE A 14 8.96 6.32 -10.76
CA ILE A 14 8.27 6.40 -9.48
C ILE A 14 7.40 7.66 -9.46
N PRO A 15 6.08 7.55 -9.21
CA PRO A 15 5.21 8.71 -9.06
C PRO A 15 5.71 9.62 -7.91
N GLN A 16 5.80 10.91 -8.16
CA GLN A 16 6.32 11.89 -7.18
C GLN A 16 5.23 12.38 -6.23
N GLU A 17 4.00 12.49 -6.73
CA GLU A 17 2.88 12.99 -5.94
C GLU A 17 2.13 11.85 -5.25
N ARG A 18 1.68 12.13 -4.02
CA ARG A 18 0.82 11.23 -3.26
C ARG A 18 -0.61 11.31 -3.81
N ALA A 19 -1.26 10.16 -3.97
CA ALA A 19 -2.69 10.13 -4.16
C ALA A 19 -3.40 10.67 -2.91
N ARG A 20 -4.50 11.39 -3.12
CA ARG A 20 -5.32 11.92 -2.03
C ARG A 20 -6.51 11.02 -1.82
N MET A 21 -6.62 10.48 -0.61
CA MET A 21 -7.79 9.70 -0.22
C MET A 21 -9.05 10.57 -0.29
N LEU A 22 -10.11 10.02 -0.85
CA LEU A 22 -11.42 10.66 -0.84
C LEU A 22 -11.95 10.72 0.60
N VAL A 23 -12.50 11.86 0.98
CA VAL A 23 -13.12 12.08 2.29
C VAL A 23 -14.45 12.79 2.12
N GLN A 24 -15.40 12.54 3.04
CA GLN A 24 -16.63 13.30 3.09
C GLN A 24 -16.36 14.79 3.33
N ALA A 25 -17.10 15.66 2.66
CA ALA A 25 -17.07 17.10 2.92
C ALA A 25 -17.41 17.40 4.39
N SER A 26 -16.77 18.41 4.97
CA SER A 26 -16.98 18.77 6.38
C SER A 26 -18.44 19.08 6.74
N THR A 27 -19.20 19.64 5.81
CA THR A 27 -20.63 19.92 5.97
C THR A 27 -21.51 18.67 5.96
N GLN A 28 -21.10 17.61 5.26
CA GLN A 28 -21.84 16.36 5.20
C GLN A 28 -21.56 15.46 6.40
N ARG A 29 -20.29 15.33 6.78
CA ARG A 29 -19.88 14.40 7.83
C ARG A 29 -20.37 14.77 9.23
N VAL A 30 -20.80 16.01 9.46
CA VAL A 30 -21.40 16.45 10.74
C VAL A 30 -22.86 16.07 10.86
N GLU A 31 -23.50 15.66 9.77
CA GLU A 31 -24.94 15.33 9.70
C GLU A 31 -25.22 13.82 9.68
N ASN A 32 -24.15 12.97 9.66
CA ASN A 32 -24.30 11.52 9.58
C ASN A 32 -23.23 10.81 10.38
N PHE A 33 -23.34 9.47 10.49
CA PHE A 33 -22.39 8.58 11.12
C PHE A 33 -21.69 7.65 10.10
N GLU A 34 -21.73 8.02 8.82
CA GLU A 34 -21.05 7.30 7.77
C GLU A 34 -19.53 7.47 7.84
N GLU A 35 -18.79 6.58 7.20
CA GLU A 35 -17.34 6.62 7.17
C GLU A 35 -16.83 7.90 6.51
N VAL A 36 -15.94 8.63 7.21
CA VAL A 36 -15.41 9.92 6.70
C VAL A 36 -14.34 9.70 5.65
N ALA A 37 -13.40 8.80 5.88
CA ALA A 37 -12.35 8.42 4.92
C ALA A 37 -12.91 7.33 4.00
N LEU A 38 -13.09 7.64 2.72
CA LEU A 38 -13.75 6.76 1.76
C LEU A 38 -12.80 5.76 1.07
N GLY A 39 -11.52 5.80 1.41
CA GLY A 39 -10.49 4.94 0.83
C GLY A 39 -9.93 5.47 -0.49
N PHE A 40 -9.17 4.61 -1.17
CA PHE A 40 -8.60 4.88 -2.48
C PHE A 40 -9.43 4.21 -3.57
N GLU A 41 -9.60 4.88 -4.70
CA GLU A 41 -9.97 4.23 -5.94
C GLU A 41 -8.84 3.32 -6.43
N LEU A 42 -9.14 2.40 -7.33
CA LEU A 42 -8.14 1.42 -7.81
C LEU A 42 -6.90 2.09 -8.40
N ASP A 43 -7.09 3.12 -9.22
CA ASP A 43 -5.98 3.84 -9.86
C ASP A 43 -5.12 4.57 -8.84
N ASP A 44 -5.72 5.15 -7.79
CA ASP A 44 -4.99 5.78 -6.69
C ASP A 44 -4.18 4.76 -5.89
N ALA A 45 -4.76 3.60 -5.61
CA ALA A 45 -4.08 2.51 -4.90
C ALA A 45 -2.88 1.98 -5.70
N LEU A 46 -3.02 1.83 -7.02
CA LEU A 46 -1.93 1.45 -7.91
C LEU A 46 -0.84 2.53 -7.94
N ASN A 47 -1.21 3.80 -8.09
CA ASN A 47 -0.27 4.92 -8.07
C ASN A 47 0.52 4.98 -6.74
N GLU A 48 -0.15 4.84 -5.58
CA GLU A 48 0.53 4.79 -4.29
C GLU A 48 1.42 3.55 -4.14
N SER A 49 1.00 2.39 -4.63
CA SER A 49 1.83 1.18 -4.58
C SER A 49 3.10 1.31 -5.43
N GLU A 50 3.03 2.00 -6.57
CA GLU A 50 4.18 2.26 -7.42
C GLU A 50 5.20 3.22 -6.79
N ARG A 51 4.83 3.96 -5.76
CA ARG A 51 5.77 4.81 -5.01
C ARG A 51 6.69 4.03 -4.08
N CYS A 52 6.40 2.77 -3.79
CA CYS A 52 7.26 1.93 -2.97
C CYS A 52 8.62 1.71 -3.63
N LEU A 53 9.70 1.95 -2.89
CA LEU A 53 11.08 1.83 -3.38
C LEU A 53 11.58 0.38 -3.42
N LEU A 54 10.82 -0.58 -2.88
CA LEU A 54 11.20 -2.00 -2.78
C LEU A 54 12.56 -2.18 -2.10
N CYS A 55 12.73 -1.54 -0.94
CA CYS A 55 14.00 -1.54 -0.19
C CYS A 55 14.42 -2.96 0.21
N PRO A 56 15.70 -3.32 0.09
CA PRO A 56 16.19 -4.62 0.54
C PRO A 56 16.21 -4.74 2.08
N ASP A 57 16.36 -3.63 2.79
CA ASP A 57 16.26 -3.51 4.25
C ASP A 57 15.17 -2.46 4.59
N PRO A 58 13.90 -2.86 4.63
CA PRO A 58 12.78 -1.93 4.71
C PRO A 58 12.55 -1.44 6.15
N ALA A 59 12.89 -0.18 6.44
CA ALA A 59 12.64 0.45 7.73
C ALA A 59 11.15 0.46 8.12
N CYS A 60 10.25 0.51 7.14
CA CYS A 60 8.81 0.43 7.37
C CYS A 60 8.38 -0.92 7.98
N VAL A 61 8.98 -2.03 7.58
CA VAL A 61 8.73 -3.35 8.18
C VAL A 61 9.25 -3.41 9.60
N ALA A 62 10.46 -2.89 9.84
CA ALA A 62 11.05 -2.83 11.18
C ALA A 62 10.24 -1.93 12.12
N GLY A 63 9.63 -0.84 11.60
CA GLY A 63 8.77 0.05 12.38
C GLY A 63 7.36 -0.47 12.62
N CYS A 64 6.91 -1.49 11.90
CA CYS A 64 5.58 -2.05 12.07
C CYS A 64 5.50 -2.96 13.31
N PRO A 65 4.62 -2.66 14.32
CA PRO A 65 4.55 -3.46 15.54
C PRO A 65 4.17 -4.93 15.35
N VAL A 66 3.49 -5.26 14.26
CA VAL A 66 3.11 -6.62 13.89
C VAL A 66 3.98 -7.20 12.78
N ALA A 67 5.01 -6.48 12.36
CA ALA A 67 5.99 -6.91 11.36
C ALA A 67 5.36 -7.42 10.05
N ILE A 68 4.38 -6.67 9.52
CA ILE A 68 3.80 -6.98 8.21
C ILE A 68 4.89 -6.88 7.14
N ASP A 69 4.92 -7.81 6.20
CA ASP A 69 5.73 -7.70 4.99
C ASP A 69 5.15 -6.61 4.06
N ILE A 70 5.45 -5.35 4.41
CA ILE A 70 4.92 -4.17 3.72
C ILE A 70 5.38 -4.15 2.27
N VAL A 71 6.64 -4.47 2.01
CA VAL A 71 7.19 -4.50 0.64
C VAL A 71 6.46 -5.55 -0.18
N GLY A 72 6.30 -6.75 0.36
CA GLY A 72 5.64 -7.85 -0.34
C GLY A 72 4.19 -7.58 -0.69
N PHE A 73 3.38 -7.03 0.24
CA PHE A 73 1.98 -6.74 -0.09
C PHE A 73 1.83 -5.60 -1.09
N ILE A 74 2.65 -4.55 -0.98
CA ILE A 74 2.62 -3.41 -1.92
C ILE A 74 3.05 -3.84 -3.32
N GLU A 75 4.12 -4.63 -3.44
CA GLU A 75 4.57 -5.17 -4.72
C GLU A 75 3.46 -5.99 -5.40
N ASN A 76 2.74 -6.81 -4.64
CA ASN A 76 1.63 -7.59 -5.18
C ASN A 76 0.43 -6.73 -5.62
N ILE A 77 0.19 -5.57 -5.00
CA ILE A 77 -0.79 -4.58 -5.52
C ILE A 77 -0.32 -4.07 -6.88
N THR A 78 0.92 -3.63 -7.01
CA THR A 78 1.50 -3.13 -8.27
C THR A 78 1.41 -4.17 -9.40
N LEU A 79 1.54 -5.45 -9.07
CA LEU A 79 1.43 -6.56 -10.03
C LEU A 79 -0.02 -6.97 -10.31
N GLY A 80 -1.01 -6.39 -9.66
CA GLY A 80 -2.42 -6.78 -9.77
C GLY A 80 -2.78 -8.09 -9.07
N ASN A 81 -1.89 -8.62 -8.23
CA ASN A 81 -2.08 -9.86 -7.48
C ASN A 81 -2.77 -9.58 -6.13
N TYR A 82 -3.94 -8.98 -6.13
CA TYR A 82 -4.64 -8.51 -4.92
C TYR A 82 -4.90 -9.62 -3.91
N ARG A 83 -5.23 -10.81 -4.36
CA ARG A 83 -5.42 -11.95 -3.45
C ARG A 83 -4.14 -12.28 -2.71
N ARG A 84 -2.99 -12.33 -3.39
CA ARG A 84 -1.70 -12.59 -2.75
C ARG A 84 -1.30 -11.48 -1.80
N SER A 85 -1.56 -10.22 -2.17
CA SER A 85 -1.35 -9.07 -1.30
C SER A 85 -2.15 -9.20 0.01
N TYR A 86 -3.42 -9.59 -0.08
CA TYR A 86 -4.28 -9.83 1.08
C TYR A 86 -3.76 -10.99 1.95
N ASP A 87 -3.33 -12.10 1.35
CA ASP A 87 -2.79 -13.23 2.08
C ASP A 87 -1.53 -12.84 2.88
N ILE A 88 -0.65 -12.02 2.31
CA ILE A 88 0.53 -11.48 2.99
C ILE A 88 0.13 -10.59 4.18
N LEU A 89 -0.86 -9.72 4.02
CA LEU A 89 -1.36 -8.87 5.09
C LEU A 89 -1.93 -9.69 6.25
N THR A 90 -2.73 -10.71 5.94
CA THR A 90 -3.44 -11.52 6.93
C THR A 90 -2.56 -12.58 7.59
N ASP A 91 -1.39 -12.87 7.06
CA ASP A 91 -0.41 -13.76 7.68
C ASP A 91 0.10 -13.19 9.03
N ALA A 92 0.31 -11.88 9.09
CA ALA A 92 0.78 -11.18 10.28
C ALA A 92 -0.31 -10.39 11.03
N ASN A 93 -1.42 -10.05 10.38
CA ASN A 93 -2.47 -9.19 10.91
C ASN A 93 -3.87 -9.75 10.63
N LEU A 94 -4.59 -10.12 11.69
CA LEU A 94 -5.94 -10.68 11.57
C LEU A 94 -6.99 -9.64 11.14
N LEU A 95 -6.75 -8.36 11.38
CA LEU A 95 -7.71 -7.27 11.15
C LEU A 95 -7.10 -6.12 10.32
N PRO A 96 -6.59 -6.38 9.09
CA PRO A 96 -5.88 -5.37 8.31
C PRO A 96 -6.76 -4.17 7.94
N ALA A 97 -8.05 -4.36 7.73
CA ALA A 97 -8.98 -3.28 7.42
C ALA A 97 -9.16 -2.30 8.59
N ILE A 98 -9.11 -2.78 9.83
CA ILE A 98 -9.16 -1.94 11.03
C ILE A 98 -7.84 -1.20 11.21
N CYS A 99 -6.71 -1.91 11.10
CA CYS A 99 -5.40 -1.29 11.19
C CYS A 99 -5.21 -0.18 10.13
N GLY A 100 -5.68 -0.40 8.91
CA GLY A 100 -5.64 0.62 7.85
C GLY A 100 -6.41 1.91 8.19
N ARG A 101 -7.36 1.85 9.13
CA ARG A 101 -8.15 3.01 9.56
C ARG A 101 -7.64 3.69 10.83
N VAL A 102 -7.02 2.95 11.73
CA VAL A 102 -6.67 3.46 13.06
C VAL A 102 -5.18 3.45 13.37
N CYS A 103 -4.36 2.84 12.54
CA CYS A 103 -2.92 2.77 12.77
C CYS A 103 -2.28 4.16 12.65
N PRO A 104 -1.56 4.63 13.68
CA PRO A 104 -0.81 5.88 13.63
C PRO A 104 0.50 5.67 12.85
N GLN A 105 0.41 5.43 11.56
CA GLN A 105 1.55 5.06 10.71
C GLN A 105 2.65 6.14 10.70
N GLU A 106 2.32 7.41 10.88
CA GLU A 106 3.28 8.50 10.95
C GLU A 106 4.25 8.36 12.15
N ASP A 107 3.82 7.66 13.19
CA ASP A 107 4.62 7.43 14.40
C ASP A 107 5.32 6.05 14.40
N GLN A 108 4.98 5.16 13.47
CA GLN A 108 5.44 3.77 13.48
C GLN A 108 6.24 3.37 12.24
N CYS A 109 5.71 3.51 11.08
CA CYS A 109 6.39 3.17 9.85
C CYS A 109 6.57 4.40 8.93
#